data_74e0a028c84f7717872cb9e429ff88c4
#
_entry.id   74e0a028c84f7717872cb9e429ff88c4
#
_cell.length_a   1.000
_cell.length_b   1.000
_cell.length_c   1.000
_cell.angle_alpha   90.00
_cell.angle_beta   90.00
_cell.angle_gamma   90.00
#
_symmetry.space_group_name_H-M   'P 1'
#
loop_
_entity.id
_entity.type
_entity.pdbx_description
1 polymer ?
#
loop_
_entity_poly.entity_id
_entity_poly.type
_entity_poly.pdbx_seq_one_letter_code
_entity_poly.pdbx_strand_id
1 'polypeptide(L)'
;MVVKNEADVIAASLVDACRWSDKIIVIDNGSTDGTWECIQDLATTHPQIIPWLRYEGPFHIGLRAKAFKAFRHEMQAGDWWNVRLDADEFYPGDVRAFLAKVPKCITTVKKESTDYILTREDLASQTFSGTFDRSRFIHALPTLRRERRFMRHSTLLCWSERWRYPHPWGRVWEHAIPVDHYQYRSPEQMQQRFAVRQQAKADGCGSFRHEQGQSWQDYLMTNRQLEEQHLLAHLEEAFAASDRVLYAGRNTLKLIGEDIVVKAFHRPHFPNSLIYGLLRASKAKRSYTNALLLGELTPQPLAYKECRCGGLLRDSYYACRLSALPLTWRIVARDPQFKHREQIARGIGRFMAKMHEKGCFPLDFSGGNILVNEDGSQVQLVDVNRMRHYAAISWQQGCRQVQHLHLNESDCRALAEAYAAERGFDAEACYRLMNRHRIGI
;
A
#
# COMPACT_ATOMS: atom_id res chain seq x y z
N MET A 1 -28.16 -5.69 2.21
CA MET A 1 -27.42 -4.95 1.17
C MET A 1 -27.84 -3.49 1.23
N VAL A 2 -26.94 -2.53 1.03
CA VAL A 2 -27.28 -1.11 0.85
C VAL A 2 -26.68 -0.68 -0.48
N VAL A 3 -27.52 -0.17 -1.39
CA VAL A 3 -27.13 0.11 -2.78
C VAL A 3 -27.42 1.56 -3.17
N LYS A 4 -26.69 2.08 -4.14
CA LYS A 4 -26.98 3.34 -4.83
C LYS A 4 -26.34 3.35 -6.19
N ASN A 5 -27.17 3.41 -7.25
CA ASN A 5 -26.75 3.49 -8.65
C ASN A 5 -25.81 2.32 -9.05
N GLU A 6 -26.34 1.11 -8.97
CA GLU A 6 -25.64 -0.15 -9.27
C GLU A 6 -26.43 -0.99 -10.30
N ALA A 7 -27.21 -0.34 -11.18
CA ALA A 7 -28.10 -1.01 -12.15
C ALA A 7 -27.35 -1.99 -13.06
N ASP A 8 -26.09 -1.71 -13.37
CA ASP A 8 -25.24 -2.54 -14.22
C ASP A 8 -24.90 -3.91 -13.59
N VAL A 9 -24.84 -4.01 -12.26
CA VAL A 9 -24.32 -5.19 -11.54
C VAL A 9 -25.34 -5.82 -10.60
N ILE A 10 -26.35 -5.08 -10.16
CA ILE A 10 -27.23 -5.50 -9.07
C ILE A 10 -27.94 -6.83 -9.34
N ALA A 11 -28.39 -7.07 -10.58
CA ALA A 11 -29.04 -8.33 -10.95
C ALA A 11 -28.10 -9.52 -10.75
N ALA A 12 -26.90 -9.45 -11.29
CA ALA A 12 -25.89 -10.50 -11.15
C ALA A 12 -25.52 -10.75 -9.68
N SER A 13 -25.37 -9.67 -8.89
CA SER A 13 -25.01 -9.75 -7.47
C SER A 13 -26.13 -10.41 -6.63
N LEU A 14 -27.37 -10.04 -6.84
CA LEU A 14 -28.51 -10.62 -6.10
C LEU A 14 -28.71 -12.08 -6.44
N VAL A 15 -28.63 -12.46 -7.73
CA VAL A 15 -28.73 -13.86 -8.16
C VAL A 15 -27.59 -14.71 -7.57
N ASP A 16 -26.35 -14.19 -7.55
CA ASP A 16 -25.24 -14.86 -6.87
C ASP A 16 -25.50 -15.05 -5.37
N ALA A 17 -25.98 -14.00 -4.70
CA ALA A 17 -26.28 -14.05 -3.27
C ALA A 17 -27.44 -15.00 -2.93
N CYS A 18 -28.43 -15.18 -3.80
CA CYS A 18 -29.53 -16.16 -3.65
C CYS A 18 -29.05 -17.61 -3.58
N ARG A 19 -27.85 -17.92 -4.09
CA ARG A 19 -27.28 -19.28 -4.02
C ARG A 19 -26.99 -19.73 -2.59
N TRP A 20 -26.75 -18.81 -1.69
CA TRP A 20 -26.24 -19.12 -0.35
C TRP A 20 -27.01 -18.43 0.79
N SER A 21 -27.80 -17.38 0.53
CA SER A 21 -28.57 -16.68 1.56
C SER A 21 -30.05 -17.12 1.56
N ASP A 22 -30.65 -17.14 2.74
CA ASP A 22 -32.07 -17.42 2.92
C ASP A 22 -32.90 -16.16 2.70
N LYS A 23 -32.35 -14.98 3.08
CA LYS A 23 -32.96 -13.66 2.89
C LYS A 23 -31.92 -12.61 2.58
N ILE A 24 -32.24 -11.71 1.65
CA ILE A 24 -31.43 -10.58 1.25
C ILE A 24 -32.26 -9.31 1.44
N ILE A 25 -32.04 -8.63 2.53
CA ILE A 25 -32.71 -7.36 2.82
C ILE A 25 -32.00 -6.25 2.09
N VAL A 26 -32.70 -5.60 1.16
CA VAL A 26 -32.12 -4.54 0.32
C VAL A 26 -32.67 -3.18 0.74
N ILE A 27 -31.74 -2.24 0.92
CA ILE A 27 -32.01 -0.81 1.12
C ILE A 27 -31.43 -0.07 -0.08
N ASP A 28 -32.27 0.60 -0.83
CA ASP A 28 -31.86 1.53 -1.87
C ASP A 28 -31.64 2.93 -1.30
N ASN A 29 -30.47 3.49 -1.51
CA ASN A 29 -30.14 4.84 -1.00
C ASN A 29 -30.38 5.93 -2.06
N GLY A 30 -31.58 5.93 -2.65
CA GLY A 30 -32.00 6.93 -3.63
C GLY A 30 -31.32 6.76 -4.98
N SER A 31 -31.37 5.58 -5.56
CA SER A 31 -30.91 5.32 -6.93
C SER A 31 -31.79 5.99 -7.97
N THR A 32 -31.17 6.41 -9.07
CA THR A 32 -31.79 7.12 -10.18
C THR A 32 -31.55 6.46 -11.55
N ASP A 33 -30.90 5.30 -11.55
CA ASP A 33 -30.41 4.59 -12.73
C ASP A 33 -31.19 3.31 -13.08
N GLY A 34 -32.31 3.04 -12.39
CA GLY A 34 -33.11 1.81 -12.55
C GLY A 34 -32.72 0.70 -11.59
N THR A 35 -31.78 0.93 -10.66
CA THR A 35 -31.38 -0.08 -9.66
C THR A 35 -32.57 -0.57 -8.83
N TRP A 36 -33.44 0.32 -8.35
CA TRP A 36 -34.57 -0.04 -7.49
C TRP A 36 -35.61 -0.87 -8.24
N GLU A 37 -35.93 -0.49 -9.45
CA GLU A 37 -36.87 -1.17 -10.33
C GLU A 37 -36.36 -2.60 -10.64
N CYS A 38 -35.08 -2.75 -10.94
CA CYS A 38 -34.44 -4.05 -11.16
C CYS A 38 -34.53 -4.96 -9.91
N ILE A 39 -34.36 -4.40 -8.70
CA ILE A 39 -34.49 -5.17 -7.45
C ILE A 39 -35.94 -5.64 -7.25
N GLN A 40 -36.93 -4.78 -7.53
CA GLN A 40 -38.33 -5.11 -7.42
C GLN A 40 -38.73 -6.24 -8.40
N ASP A 41 -38.27 -6.15 -9.65
CA ASP A 41 -38.52 -7.16 -10.67
C ASP A 41 -37.92 -8.52 -10.28
N LEU A 42 -36.69 -8.55 -9.79
CA LEU A 42 -36.02 -9.77 -9.32
C LEU A 42 -36.71 -10.36 -8.10
N ALA A 43 -37.28 -9.58 -7.21
CA ALA A 43 -38.00 -10.07 -6.05
C ALA A 43 -39.28 -10.84 -6.43
N THR A 44 -39.84 -10.61 -7.63
CA THR A 44 -41.01 -11.39 -8.11
C THR A 44 -40.68 -12.86 -8.40
N THR A 45 -39.44 -13.14 -8.80
CA THR A 45 -38.94 -14.48 -9.15
C THR A 45 -38.04 -15.11 -8.09
N HIS A 46 -37.47 -14.29 -7.20
CA HIS A 46 -36.59 -14.73 -6.14
C HIS A 46 -37.11 -14.25 -4.77
N PRO A 47 -37.93 -15.05 -4.10
CA PRO A 47 -38.59 -14.64 -2.84
C PRO A 47 -37.61 -14.36 -1.67
N GLN A 48 -36.36 -14.76 -1.80
CA GLN A 48 -35.27 -14.38 -0.84
C GLN A 48 -34.95 -12.91 -0.88
N ILE A 49 -35.19 -12.21 -2.01
CA ILE A 49 -34.87 -10.78 -2.17
C ILE A 49 -36.03 -9.97 -1.58
N ILE A 50 -35.70 -9.14 -0.60
CA ILE A 50 -36.67 -8.29 0.09
C ILE A 50 -36.32 -6.84 -0.19
N PRO A 51 -37.00 -6.17 -1.14
CA PRO A 51 -36.91 -4.72 -1.34
C PRO A 51 -37.55 -4.00 -0.15
N TRP A 52 -36.75 -3.75 0.90
CA TRP A 52 -37.32 -3.35 2.19
C TRP A 52 -37.52 -1.84 2.33
N LEU A 53 -36.51 -1.05 1.91
CA LEU A 53 -36.54 0.38 2.18
C LEU A 53 -35.89 1.16 1.01
N ARG A 54 -36.59 2.18 0.53
CA ARG A 54 -35.98 3.23 -0.29
C ARG A 54 -35.72 4.43 0.60
N TYR A 55 -34.44 4.80 0.75
CA TYR A 55 -33.97 5.86 1.66
C TYR A 55 -33.30 6.99 0.89
N GLU A 56 -33.95 8.14 0.85
CA GLU A 56 -33.51 9.30 0.05
C GLU A 56 -32.54 10.24 0.81
N GLY A 57 -32.26 9.95 2.08
CA GLY A 57 -31.32 10.75 2.88
C GLY A 57 -29.86 10.43 2.58
N PRO A 58 -28.94 11.22 3.20
CA PRO A 58 -27.51 10.96 3.08
C PRO A 58 -27.13 9.55 3.55
N PHE A 59 -26.19 8.92 2.85
CA PHE A 59 -25.66 7.63 3.27
C PHE A 59 -25.06 7.69 4.67
N HIS A 60 -25.45 6.76 5.52
CA HIS A 60 -24.80 6.53 6.82
C HIS A 60 -24.72 5.05 7.15
N ILE A 61 -23.70 4.67 7.91
CA ILE A 61 -23.42 3.28 8.26
C ILE A 61 -24.55 2.60 9.04
N GLY A 62 -25.37 3.37 9.71
CA GLY A 62 -26.52 2.90 10.52
C GLY A 62 -27.64 2.28 9.72
N LEU A 63 -27.72 2.49 8.40
CA LEU A 63 -28.75 1.86 7.56
C LEU A 63 -28.71 0.33 7.67
N ARG A 64 -27.52 -0.27 7.76
CA ARG A 64 -27.37 -1.72 7.97
C ARG A 64 -27.90 -2.16 9.35
N ALA A 65 -27.71 -1.35 10.37
CA ALA A 65 -28.23 -1.59 11.72
C ALA A 65 -29.77 -1.52 11.76
N LYS A 66 -30.38 -0.64 10.96
CA LYS A 66 -31.86 -0.58 10.82
C LYS A 66 -32.40 -1.91 10.27
N ALA A 67 -31.82 -2.41 9.20
CA ALA A 67 -32.20 -3.73 8.64
C ALA A 67 -32.01 -4.86 9.67
N PHE A 68 -30.87 -4.88 10.38
CA PHE A 68 -30.65 -5.88 11.42
C PHE A 68 -31.72 -5.82 12.52
N LYS A 69 -32.07 -4.64 13.02
CA LYS A 69 -33.09 -4.47 14.07
C LYS A 69 -34.46 -4.94 13.60
N ALA A 70 -34.82 -4.68 12.33
CA ALA A 70 -36.12 -5.03 11.77
C ALA A 70 -36.27 -6.55 11.59
N PHE A 71 -35.21 -7.26 11.21
CA PHE A 71 -35.27 -8.67 10.80
C PHE A 71 -34.62 -9.65 11.79
N ARG A 72 -33.90 -9.18 12.83
CA ARG A 72 -33.23 -10.08 13.77
C ARG A 72 -34.15 -11.08 14.49
N HIS A 73 -35.40 -10.74 14.65
CA HIS A 73 -36.39 -11.59 15.33
C HIS A 73 -36.74 -12.84 14.52
N GLU A 74 -36.45 -12.86 13.22
CA GLU A 74 -36.65 -14.01 12.35
C GLU A 74 -35.46 -14.98 12.39
N MET A 75 -34.37 -14.61 13.02
CA MET A 75 -33.15 -15.42 13.10
C MET A 75 -33.19 -16.34 14.31
N GLN A 76 -32.66 -17.56 14.13
CA GLN A 76 -32.44 -18.49 15.20
C GLN A 76 -30.99 -18.41 15.75
N ALA A 77 -30.81 -18.93 16.95
CA ALA A 77 -29.46 -19.00 17.54
C ALA A 77 -28.56 -19.89 16.69
N GLY A 78 -27.45 -19.30 16.23
CA GLY A 78 -26.50 -19.99 15.37
C GLY A 78 -26.55 -19.60 13.90
N ASP A 79 -27.61 -18.93 13.45
CA ASP A 79 -27.69 -18.37 12.09
C ASP A 79 -26.62 -17.32 11.86
N TRP A 80 -26.30 -17.07 10.60
CA TRP A 80 -25.29 -16.11 10.20
C TRP A 80 -25.92 -14.85 9.60
N TRP A 81 -25.49 -13.69 10.09
CA TRP A 81 -25.78 -12.40 9.49
C TRP A 81 -24.58 -11.92 8.67
N ASN A 82 -24.77 -11.73 7.37
CA ASN A 82 -23.80 -10.99 6.58
C ASN A 82 -23.95 -9.49 6.89
N VAL A 83 -23.01 -8.93 7.64
CA VAL A 83 -23.09 -7.57 8.16
C VAL A 83 -22.82 -6.49 7.09
N ARG A 84 -22.30 -6.91 5.94
CA ARG A 84 -22.00 -6.02 4.82
C ARG A 84 -21.94 -6.79 3.51
N LEU A 85 -23.05 -6.84 2.81
CA LEU A 85 -23.13 -7.34 1.45
C LEU A 85 -23.17 -6.13 0.52
N ASP A 86 -22.13 -5.94 -0.29
CA ASP A 86 -22.03 -4.87 -1.26
C ASP A 86 -22.37 -5.42 -2.66
N ALA A 87 -22.96 -4.61 -3.55
CA ALA A 87 -23.45 -5.04 -4.86
C ALA A 87 -22.33 -5.44 -5.85
N ASP A 88 -21.13 -4.97 -5.62
CA ASP A 88 -19.93 -5.22 -6.41
C ASP A 88 -19.06 -6.37 -5.86
N GLU A 89 -19.61 -7.17 -4.91
CA GLU A 89 -18.91 -8.29 -4.28
C GLU A 89 -19.60 -9.63 -4.57
N PHE A 90 -18.81 -10.63 -4.99
CA PHE A 90 -19.27 -11.98 -5.32
C PHE A 90 -18.49 -13.03 -4.54
N TYR A 91 -19.14 -14.13 -4.21
CA TYR A 91 -18.52 -15.22 -3.46
C TYR A 91 -18.20 -16.38 -4.39
N PRO A 92 -16.91 -16.62 -4.74
CA PRO A 92 -16.55 -17.63 -5.74
C PRO A 92 -16.79 -19.07 -5.28
N GLY A 93 -16.90 -19.30 -3.97
CA GLY A 93 -17.09 -20.62 -3.38
C GLY A 93 -18.48 -20.87 -2.83
N ASP A 94 -18.66 -22.06 -2.24
CA ASP A 94 -19.86 -22.41 -1.47
C ASP A 94 -19.79 -21.80 -0.07
N VAL A 95 -20.50 -20.69 0.12
CA VAL A 95 -20.57 -19.95 1.39
C VAL A 95 -21.19 -20.80 2.50
N ARG A 96 -22.22 -21.61 2.20
CA ARG A 96 -22.91 -22.48 3.19
C ARG A 96 -21.94 -23.55 3.68
N ALA A 97 -21.27 -24.25 2.77
CA ALA A 97 -20.30 -25.27 3.13
C ALA A 97 -19.10 -24.66 3.90
N PHE A 98 -18.66 -23.43 3.57
CA PHE A 98 -17.63 -22.73 4.30
C PHE A 98 -18.08 -22.42 5.75
N LEU A 99 -19.27 -21.83 5.93
CA LEU A 99 -19.79 -21.46 7.24
C LEU A 99 -20.12 -22.68 8.11
N ALA A 100 -20.48 -23.81 7.52
CA ALA A 100 -20.75 -25.08 8.24
C ALA A 100 -19.47 -25.63 8.93
N LYS A 101 -18.28 -25.33 8.40
CA LYS A 101 -16.98 -25.73 8.98
C LYS A 101 -16.56 -24.87 10.17
N VAL A 102 -17.22 -23.72 10.40
CA VAL A 102 -16.84 -22.79 11.47
C VAL A 102 -17.20 -23.37 12.83
N PRO A 103 -16.26 -23.55 13.77
CA PRO A 103 -16.54 -24.07 15.09
C PRO A 103 -17.63 -23.28 15.83
N LYS A 104 -18.46 -23.96 16.63
CA LYS A 104 -19.58 -23.31 17.36
C LYS A 104 -19.14 -22.18 18.30
N CYS A 105 -17.90 -22.23 18.83
CA CYS A 105 -17.33 -21.18 19.71
C CYS A 105 -16.86 -19.94 18.95
N ILE A 106 -16.82 -19.98 17.62
CA ILE A 106 -16.47 -18.86 16.74
C ILE A 106 -17.75 -18.14 16.33
N THR A 107 -17.72 -16.82 16.45
CA THR A 107 -18.89 -15.97 16.18
C THR A 107 -18.69 -14.99 15.05
N THR A 108 -17.46 -14.84 14.55
CA THR A 108 -17.15 -13.88 13.49
C THR A 108 -16.25 -14.48 12.43
N VAL A 109 -16.63 -14.32 11.16
CA VAL A 109 -15.83 -14.65 9.99
C VAL A 109 -15.49 -13.37 9.24
N LYS A 110 -14.24 -13.21 8.81
CA LYS A 110 -13.78 -12.12 7.96
C LYS A 110 -13.77 -12.53 6.50
N LYS A 111 -13.87 -11.56 5.60
CA LYS A 111 -13.57 -11.76 4.17
C LYS A 111 -12.09 -11.49 3.88
N GLU A 112 -11.62 -12.07 2.79
CA GLU A 112 -10.39 -11.73 2.08
C GLU A 112 -10.76 -11.44 0.63
N SER A 113 -10.45 -10.24 0.15
CA SER A 113 -10.90 -9.80 -1.17
C SER A 113 -9.83 -9.98 -2.22
N THR A 114 -10.28 -10.36 -3.42
CA THR A 114 -9.54 -10.20 -4.67
C THR A 114 -10.21 -9.07 -5.45
N ASP A 115 -9.51 -7.95 -5.66
CA ASP A 115 -10.01 -6.85 -6.44
C ASP A 115 -9.77 -7.11 -7.93
N TYR A 116 -10.82 -7.12 -8.73
CA TYR A 116 -10.73 -7.18 -10.18
C TYR A 116 -10.58 -5.76 -10.73
N ILE A 117 -9.55 -5.53 -11.52
CA ILE A 117 -9.09 -4.21 -11.92
C ILE A 117 -9.22 -4.05 -13.43
N LEU A 118 -9.78 -2.92 -13.86
CA LEU A 118 -9.71 -2.47 -15.23
C LEU A 118 -8.44 -1.66 -15.44
N THR A 119 -7.69 -2.01 -16.47
CA THR A 119 -6.51 -1.24 -16.89
C THR A 119 -6.85 -0.27 -18.01
N ARG A 120 -5.93 0.65 -18.30
CA ARG A 120 -6.07 1.57 -19.45
C ARG A 120 -6.06 0.82 -20.77
N GLU A 121 -5.27 -0.24 -20.83
CA GLU A 121 -5.13 -1.12 -21.99
C GLU A 121 -6.40 -1.95 -22.21
N ASP A 122 -7.08 -2.43 -21.15
CA ASP A 122 -8.37 -3.10 -21.25
C ASP A 122 -9.41 -2.19 -21.90
N LEU A 123 -9.51 -0.93 -21.40
CA LEU A 123 -10.47 0.05 -21.96
C LEU A 123 -10.16 0.45 -23.41
N ALA A 124 -8.90 0.35 -23.83
CA ALA A 124 -8.50 0.59 -25.21
C ALA A 124 -8.82 -0.58 -26.14
N SER A 125 -8.84 -1.82 -25.61
CA SER A 125 -8.99 -3.04 -26.41
C SER A 125 -10.42 -3.62 -26.42
N GLN A 126 -11.25 -3.27 -25.43
CA GLN A 126 -12.58 -3.84 -25.24
C GLN A 126 -13.62 -2.76 -24.98
N THR A 127 -14.87 -3.02 -25.38
CA THR A 127 -16.00 -2.18 -25.03
C THR A 127 -16.65 -2.69 -23.75
N PHE A 128 -16.62 -1.89 -22.70
CA PHE A 128 -17.28 -2.14 -21.42
C PHE A 128 -18.59 -1.33 -21.40
N SER A 129 -19.64 -1.85 -22.02
CA SER A 129 -20.96 -1.23 -22.01
C SER A 129 -22.03 -2.29 -21.74
N GLY A 130 -23.12 -1.87 -21.12
CA GLY A 130 -24.26 -2.71 -20.85
C GLY A 130 -24.15 -3.56 -19.58
N THR A 131 -24.67 -4.78 -19.63
CA THR A 131 -24.77 -5.69 -18.47
C THR A 131 -23.40 -6.17 -18.02
N PHE A 132 -23.19 -6.26 -16.71
CA PHE A 132 -21.99 -6.77 -16.08
C PHE A 132 -21.68 -8.22 -16.49
N ASP A 133 -20.47 -8.44 -17.00
CA ASP A 133 -19.95 -9.74 -17.38
C ASP A 133 -18.59 -10.00 -16.75
N ARG A 134 -18.50 -10.96 -15.84
CA ARG A 134 -17.26 -11.30 -15.11
C ARG A 134 -16.13 -11.75 -16.03
N SER A 135 -16.44 -12.37 -17.17
CA SER A 135 -15.42 -12.91 -18.08
C SER A 135 -14.50 -11.84 -18.70
N ARG A 136 -14.94 -10.59 -18.68
CA ARG A 136 -14.19 -9.45 -19.18
C ARG A 136 -13.08 -9.00 -18.23
N PHE A 137 -13.11 -9.43 -16.97
CA PHE A 137 -12.15 -9.00 -15.95
C PHE A 137 -11.09 -10.06 -15.77
N ILE A 138 -9.96 -9.87 -16.41
CA ILE A 138 -8.84 -10.82 -16.41
C ILE A 138 -7.76 -10.48 -15.37
N HIS A 139 -7.75 -9.23 -14.88
CA HIS A 139 -6.75 -8.75 -13.95
C HIS A 139 -7.28 -8.75 -12.53
N ALA A 140 -6.66 -9.57 -11.69
CA ALA A 140 -7.05 -9.76 -10.29
C ALA A 140 -5.89 -9.42 -9.35
N LEU A 141 -6.15 -8.61 -8.32
CA LEU A 141 -5.17 -8.23 -7.31
C LEU A 141 -5.66 -8.66 -5.92
N PRO A 142 -5.02 -9.65 -5.27
CA PRO A 142 -5.35 -10.01 -3.89
C PRO A 142 -5.09 -8.85 -2.94
N THR A 143 -6.06 -8.54 -2.08
CA THR A 143 -5.90 -7.51 -1.07
C THR A 143 -5.68 -8.12 0.31
N LEU A 144 -4.72 -7.56 1.06
CA LEU A 144 -4.44 -8.00 2.42
C LEU A 144 -5.49 -7.52 3.44
N ARG A 145 -6.51 -6.83 2.97
CA ARG A 145 -7.51 -6.21 3.83
C ARG A 145 -8.58 -7.20 4.23
N ARG A 146 -8.57 -7.61 5.49
CA ARG A 146 -9.56 -8.49 6.09
C ARG A 146 -10.62 -7.70 6.85
N GLU A 147 -11.88 -7.79 6.41
CA GLU A 147 -13.02 -7.13 7.05
C GLU A 147 -14.03 -8.15 7.58
N ARG A 148 -14.75 -7.83 8.68
CA ARG A 148 -15.83 -8.68 9.19
C ARG A 148 -16.95 -8.80 8.15
N ARG A 149 -17.43 -10.02 7.93
CA ARG A 149 -18.51 -10.30 6.96
C ARG A 149 -19.65 -11.06 7.58
N PHE A 150 -19.40 -12.16 8.24
CA PHE A 150 -20.42 -12.95 8.85
C PHE A 150 -20.30 -12.92 10.36
N MET A 151 -21.44 -12.67 11.03
CA MET A 151 -21.53 -12.74 12.48
C MET A 151 -22.64 -13.69 12.87
N ARG A 152 -22.32 -14.63 13.77
CA ARG A 152 -23.27 -15.62 14.25
C ARG A 152 -24.30 -14.96 15.16
N HIS A 153 -25.58 -15.22 14.90
CA HIS A 153 -26.68 -14.68 15.68
C HIS A 153 -26.69 -15.25 17.11
N SER A 154 -26.95 -14.39 18.06
CA SER A 154 -27.30 -14.71 19.44
C SER A 154 -28.21 -13.63 19.99
N THR A 155 -28.91 -13.92 21.07
CA THR A 155 -29.79 -12.96 21.76
C THR A 155 -29.02 -11.71 22.25
N LEU A 156 -27.73 -11.89 22.55
CA LEU A 156 -26.84 -10.83 23.02
C LEU A 156 -26.33 -9.92 21.88
N LEU A 157 -26.40 -10.37 20.63
CA LEU A 157 -25.91 -9.59 19.50
C LEU A 157 -26.81 -8.36 19.29
N CYS A 158 -26.23 -7.17 19.36
CA CYS A 158 -26.94 -5.92 19.13
C CYS A 158 -26.17 -5.02 18.15
N TRP A 159 -26.88 -4.15 17.45
CA TRP A 159 -26.29 -3.23 16.49
C TRP A 159 -26.90 -1.84 16.66
N SER A 160 -26.09 -0.90 17.12
CA SER A 160 -26.45 0.53 17.16
C SER A 160 -26.17 1.16 15.79
N GLU A 161 -27.01 2.11 15.38
CA GLU A 161 -26.83 2.86 14.13
C GLU A 161 -25.53 3.70 14.11
N ARG A 162 -24.93 3.93 15.28
CA ARG A 162 -23.62 4.62 15.41
C ARG A 162 -22.44 3.67 15.22
N TRP A 163 -22.66 2.34 15.21
CA TRP A 163 -21.59 1.35 15.15
C TRP A 163 -21.42 0.80 13.74
N ARG A 164 -20.17 0.63 13.32
CA ARG A 164 -19.84 0.02 12.03
C ARG A 164 -20.24 -1.46 11.95
N TYR A 165 -20.18 -2.16 13.09
CA TYR A 165 -20.48 -3.59 13.20
C TYR A 165 -21.29 -3.88 14.45
N PRO A 166 -22.06 -5.00 14.49
CA PRO A 166 -22.73 -5.46 15.70
C PRO A 166 -21.77 -5.79 16.84
N HIS A 167 -22.25 -5.80 18.05
CA HIS A 167 -21.54 -6.19 19.27
C HIS A 167 -22.36 -7.22 20.07
N PRO A 168 -21.71 -8.11 20.87
CA PRO A 168 -20.26 -8.31 20.98
C PRO A 168 -19.66 -9.01 19.75
N TRP A 169 -18.38 -8.73 19.46
CA TRP A 169 -17.73 -9.33 18.28
C TRP A 169 -17.41 -10.82 18.45
N GLY A 170 -17.22 -11.28 19.70
CA GLY A 170 -16.82 -12.63 20.00
C GLY A 170 -15.51 -13.08 19.40
N ARG A 171 -15.33 -14.39 19.21
CA ARG A 171 -14.10 -14.97 18.63
C ARG A 171 -14.14 -14.92 17.11
N VAL A 172 -13.04 -14.51 16.50
CA VAL A 172 -12.87 -14.44 15.05
C VAL A 172 -12.19 -15.71 14.55
N TRP A 173 -12.71 -16.29 13.46
CA TRP A 173 -12.07 -17.43 12.81
C TRP A 173 -10.77 -16.98 12.11
N GLU A 174 -9.77 -17.86 12.13
CA GLU A 174 -8.48 -17.60 11.48
C GLU A 174 -8.56 -17.62 9.94
N HIS A 175 -9.46 -18.43 9.39
CA HIS A 175 -9.71 -18.49 7.95
C HIS A 175 -10.70 -17.40 7.53
N ALA A 176 -10.38 -16.73 6.44
CA ALA A 176 -11.22 -15.72 5.82
C ALA A 176 -11.99 -16.34 4.64
N ILE A 177 -13.19 -15.85 4.38
CA ILE A 177 -13.96 -16.26 3.21
C ILE A 177 -13.52 -15.43 1.99
N PRO A 178 -13.21 -16.07 0.84
CA PRO A 178 -12.81 -15.35 -0.36
C PRO A 178 -13.99 -14.58 -0.96
N VAL A 179 -13.70 -13.38 -1.47
CA VAL A 179 -14.67 -12.51 -2.13
C VAL A 179 -14.02 -11.87 -3.34
N ASP A 180 -14.66 -11.99 -4.50
CA ASP A 180 -14.31 -11.27 -5.71
C ASP A 180 -14.99 -9.91 -5.71
N HIS A 181 -14.23 -8.83 -5.91
CA HIS A 181 -14.70 -7.48 -5.82
C HIS A 181 -14.46 -6.72 -7.13
N TYR A 182 -15.53 -6.22 -7.73
CA TYR A 182 -15.54 -5.56 -9.04
C TYR A 182 -15.90 -4.08 -8.88
N GLN A 183 -14.99 -3.31 -8.28
CA GLN A 183 -15.23 -1.92 -7.90
C GLN A 183 -15.40 -0.99 -9.10
N TYR A 184 -14.67 -1.23 -10.18
CA TYR A 184 -14.62 -0.42 -11.40
C TYR A 184 -14.97 -1.33 -12.59
N ARG A 185 -16.11 -1.07 -13.24
CA ARG A 185 -16.71 -2.01 -14.20
C ARG A 185 -16.85 -1.47 -15.63
N SER A 186 -17.02 -0.16 -15.77
CA SER A 186 -17.03 0.52 -17.07
C SER A 186 -16.67 1.99 -16.89
N PRO A 187 -16.30 2.71 -17.98
CA PRO A 187 -16.07 4.17 -17.92
C PRO A 187 -17.28 4.93 -17.37
N GLU A 188 -18.49 4.58 -17.81
CA GLU A 188 -19.73 5.23 -17.40
C GLU A 188 -19.98 5.03 -15.90
N GLN A 189 -19.85 3.79 -15.42
CA GLN A 189 -20.00 3.46 -13.99
C GLN A 189 -18.93 4.18 -13.14
N MET A 190 -17.69 4.22 -13.59
CA MET A 190 -16.61 4.92 -12.89
C MET A 190 -16.87 6.42 -12.82
N GLN A 191 -17.33 7.04 -13.90
CA GLN A 191 -17.67 8.46 -13.94
C GLN A 191 -18.83 8.78 -12.98
N GLN A 192 -19.89 7.97 -13.02
CA GLN A 192 -21.03 8.12 -12.12
C GLN A 192 -20.65 7.96 -10.66
N ARG A 193 -19.88 6.92 -10.34
CA ARG A 193 -19.36 6.66 -8.98
C ARG A 193 -18.48 7.81 -8.49
N PHE A 194 -17.62 8.34 -9.35
CA PHE A 194 -16.78 9.48 -9.02
C PHE A 194 -17.62 10.72 -8.70
N ALA A 195 -18.62 11.04 -9.53
CA ALA A 195 -19.51 12.19 -9.31
C ALA A 195 -20.29 12.07 -7.99
N VAL A 196 -20.87 10.90 -7.70
CA VAL A 196 -21.59 10.62 -6.45
C VAL A 196 -20.68 10.82 -5.22
N ARG A 197 -19.42 10.38 -5.30
CA ARG A 197 -18.47 10.51 -4.19
C ARG A 197 -17.98 11.94 -3.99
N GLN A 198 -17.79 12.69 -5.07
CA GLN A 198 -17.46 14.12 -4.99
C GLN A 198 -18.60 14.91 -4.34
N GLN A 199 -19.84 14.63 -4.72
CA GLN A 199 -21.00 15.24 -4.09
C GLN A 199 -21.07 14.88 -2.58
N ALA A 200 -20.89 13.61 -2.23
CA ALA A 200 -20.88 13.18 -0.83
C ALA A 200 -19.78 13.85 0.00
N LYS A 201 -18.61 14.14 -0.59
CA LYS A 201 -17.56 14.94 0.07
C LYS A 201 -17.98 16.39 0.28
N ALA A 202 -18.59 16.99 -0.72
CA ALA A 202 -19.13 18.36 -0.63
C ALA A 202 -20.20 18.48 0.47
N ASP A 203 -21.02 17.43 0.63
CA ASP A 203 -22.04 17.30 1.67
C ASP A 203 -21.44 16.94 3.07
N GLY A 204 -20.11 16.92 3.21
CA GLY A 204 -19.42 16.68 4.48
C GLY A 204 -19.27 15.21 4.88
N CYS A 205 -19.53 14.23 3.98
CA CYS A 205 -19.33 12.82 4.27
C CYS A 205 -17.83 12.49 4.39
N GLY A 206 -17.37 12.18 5.60
CA GLY A 206 -15.96 11.85 5.88
C GLY A 206 -15.48 10.51 5.34
N SER A 207 -16.37 9.64 4.84
CA SER A 207 -16.05 8.28 4.42
C SER A 207 -15.13 8.20 3.18
N PHE A 208 -15.07 9.26 2.37
CA PHE A 208 -14.34 9.28 1.10
C PHE A 208 -13.13 10.22 1.10
N ARG A 209 -12.67 10.69 2.26
CA ARG A 209 -11.54 11.64 2.38
C ARG A 209 -10.22 11.11 1.84
N HIS A 210 -10.04 9.80 1.76
CA HIS A 210 -8.84 9.14 1.25
C HIS A 210 -8.73 9.14 -0.29
N GLU A 211 -9.83 9.45 -0.99
CA GLU A 211 -9.82 9.53 -2.46
C GLU A 211 -9.39 10.93 -2.90
N GLN A 212 -8.23 11.02 -3.55
CA GLN A 212 -7.59 12.29 -3.91
C GLN A 212 -7.59 12.56 -5.43
N GLY A 213 -8.06 11.61 -6.25
CA GLY A 213 -8.11 11.78 -7.72
C GLY A 213 -8.96 12.98 -8.14
N GLN A 214 -8.56 13.65 -9.23
CA GLN A 214 -9.31 14.75 -9.84
C GLN A 214 -10.34 14.26 -10.86
N SER A 215 -10.09 13.08 -11.42
CA SER A 215 -10.96 12.42 -12.39
C SER A 215 -11.04 10.91 -12.12
N TRP A 216 -12.02 10.24 -12.74
CA TRP A 216 -12.14 8.79 -12.63
C TRP A 216 -10.95 8.05 -13.30
N GLN A 217 -10.32 8.67 -14.31
CA GLN A 217 -9.14 8.10 -15.00
C GLN A 217 -7.94 7.95 -14.08
N ASP A 218 -7.86 8.72 -12.99
CA ASP A 218 -6.78 8.64 -12.02
C ASP A 218 -6.79 7.32 -11.23
N TYR A 219 -7.91 6.59 -11.28
CA TYR A 219 -8.07 5.28 -10.64
C TYR A 219 -7.76 4.10 -11.57
N LEU A 220 -7.48 4.36 -12.86
CA LEU A 220 -7.05 3.34 -13.80
C LEU A 220 -5.55 3.10 -13.70
N MET A 221 -5.19 1.84 -13.57
CA MET A 221 -3.80 1.38 -13.66
C MET A 221 -3.42 1.07 -15.11
N THR A 222 -2.13 1.09 -15.43
CA THR A 222 -1.58 0.41 -16.59
C THR A 222 -1.29 -1.06 -16.26
N ASN A 223 -1.19 -1.92 -17.28
CA ASN A 223 -0.79 -3.32 -17.06
C ASN A 223 0.57 -3.40 -16.32
N ARG A 224 1.51 -2.54 -16.66
CA ARG A 224 2.81 -2.46 -15.98
C ARG A 224 2.66 -2.13 -14.48
N GLN A 225 1.82 -1.17 -14.13
CA GLN A 225 1.56 -0.83 -12.71
C GLN A 225 0.91 -1.98 -11.96
N LEU A 226 0.03 -2.71 -12.62
CA LEU A 226 -0.63 -3.88 -12.04
C LEU A 226 0.36 -5.01 -11.79
N GLU A 227 1.21 -5.35 -12.77
CA GLU A 227 2.28 -6.33 -12.63
C GLU A 227 3.23 -5.98 -11.49
N GLU A 228 3.58 -4.70 -11.35
CA GLU A 228 4.39 -4.20 -10.25
C GLU A 228 3.69 -4.41 -8.90
N GLN A 229 2.39 -4.14 -8.78
CA GLN A 229 1.65 -4.37 -7.55
C GLN A 229 1.54 -5.85 -7.20
N HIS A 230 1.34 -6.72 -8.19
CA HIS A 230 1.40 -8.17 -7.99
C HIS A 230 2.74 -8.61 -7.43
N LEU A 231 3.82 -8.14 -8.04
CA LEU A 231 5.17 -8.44 -7.60
C LEU A 231 5.42 -7.98 -6.16
N LEU A 232 4.96 -6.77 -5.81
CA LEU A 232 5.11 -6.24 -4.45
C LEU A 232 4.25 -6.98 -3.42
N ALA A 233 3.07 -7.46 -3.80
CA ALA A 233 2.22 -8.29 -2.94
C ALA A 233 2.89 -9.63 -2.62
N HIS A 234 3.60 -10.22 -3.59
CA HIS A 234 4.31 -11.51 -3.50
C HIS A 234 5.84 -11.35 -3.45
N LEU A 235 6.32 -10.31 -2.78
CA LEU A 235 7.72 -9.89 -2.79
C LEU A 235 8.71 -10.99 -2.34
N GLU A 236 8.31 -11.86 -1.40
CA GLU A 236 9.13 -12.97 -0.92
C GLU A 236 9.31 -14.05 -1.97
N GLU A 237 8.21 -14.44 -2.62
CA GLU A 237 8.21 -15.44 -3.70
C GLU A 237 8.96 -14.91 -4.93
N ALA A 238 8.72 -13.67 -5.31
CA ALA A 238 9.43 -13.01 -6.41
C ALA A 238 10.93 -12.91 -6.13
N PHE A 239 11.33 -12.61 -4.89
CA PHE A 239 12.73 -12.60 -4.49
C PHE A 239 13.35 -14.02 -4.55
N ALA A 240 12.63 -15.04 -4.11
CA ALA A 240 13.10 -16.42 -4.17
C ALA A 240 13.29 -16.89 -5.63
N ALA A 241 12.36 -16.56 -6.51
CA ALA A 241 12.36 -16.97 -7.91
C ALA A 241 13.42 -16.27 -8.80
N SER A 242 13.90 -15.08 -8.40
CA SER A 242 14.89 -14.35 -9.21
C SER A 242 16.30 -14.91 -9.06
N ASP A 243 17.00 -15.14 -10.17
CA ASP A 243 18.41 -15.52 -10.21
C ASP A 243 19.36 -14.32 -10.42
N ARG A 244 18.82 -13.11 -10.64
CA ARG A 244 19.60 -11.90 -10.95
C ARG A 244 20.13 -11.26 -9.67
N VAL A 245 21.20 -11.83 -9.11
CA VAL A 245 21.85 -11.35 -7.88
C VAL A 245 22.75 -10.16 -8.21
N LEU A 246 22.44 -8.99 -7.60
CA LEU A 246 23.30 -7.80 -7.69
C LEU A 246 24.38 -7.79 -6.60
N TYR A 247 24.09 -8.33 -5.43
CA TYR A 247 25.02 -8.41 -4.32
C TYR A 247 24.60 -9.54 -3.36
N ALA A 248 25.58 -10.29 -2.87
CA ALA A 248 25.40 -11.31 -1.85
C ALA A 248 26.45 -11.14 -0.73
N GLY A 249 25.97 -10.92 0.50
CA GLY A 249 26.80 -10.72 1.68
C GLY A 249 25.95 -10.82 2.95
N ARG A 250 26.09 -9.85 3.89
CA ARG A 250 25.23 -9.79 5.07
C ARG A 250 23.74 -9.60 4.73
N ASN A 251 23.46 -9.04 3.57
CA ASN A 251 22.15 -8.91 2.98
C ASN A 251 22.28 -9.35 1.53
N THR A 252 21.18 -9.77 0.94
CA THR A 252 21.17 -10.15 -0.49
C THR A 252 20.34 -9.12 -1.25
N LEU A 253 20.89 -8.62 -2.38
CA LEU A 253 20.19 -7.75 -3.31
C LEU A 253 19.97 -8.51 -4.60
N LYS A 254 18.71 -8.51 -5.07
CA LYS A 254 18.35 -9.09 -6.36
C LYS A 254 17.60 -8.07 -7.20
N LEU A 255 17.77 -8.17 -8.51
CA LEU A 255 16.95 -7.43 -9.48
C LEU A 255 15.76 -8.31 -9.87
N ILE A 256 14.56 -7.75 -9.77
CA ILE A 256 13.30 -8.41 -10.09
C ILE A 256 12.64 -7.64 -11.22
N GLY A 257 12.19 -8.34 -12.25
CA GLY A 257 11.75 -7.70 -13.48
C GLY A 257 12.89 -6.90 -14.13
N GLU A 258 12.59 -5.73 -14.65
CA GLU A 258 13.59 -4.90 -15.35
C GLU A 258 14.29 -3.88 -14.43
N ASP A 259 13.57 -3.34 -13.45
CA ASP A 259 13.98 -2.13 -12.73
C ASP A 259 13.66 -2.14 -11.22
N ILE A 260 13.30 -3.27 -10.62
CA ILE A 260 13.01 -3.36 -9.19
C ILE A 260 14.15 -4.06 -8.46
N VAL A 261 14.79 -3.34 -7.56
CA VAL A 261 15.80 -3.90 -6.65
C VAL A 261 15.16 -4.28 -5.34
N VAL A 262 15.33 -5.54 -4.95
CA VAL A 262 14.86 -6.05 -3.67
C VAL A 262 16.04 -6.42 -2.78
N LYS A 263 16.07 -5.83 -1.60
CA LYS A 263 17.05 -6.12 -0.55
C LYS A 263 16.41 -6.99 0.53
N ALA A 264 16.91 -8.22 0.66
CA ALA A 264 16.57 -9.12 1.74
C ALA A 264 17.50 -8.90 2.93
N PHE A 265 16.91 -8.67 4.10
CA PHE A 265 17.62 -8.64 5.38
C PHE A 265 17.39 -9.95 6.08
N HIS A 266 18.46 -10.76 6.19
CA HIS A 266 18.40 -12.06 6.82
C HIS A 266 18.10 -11.97 8.32
N ARG A 267 17.64 -13.09 8.86
CA ARG A 267 17.19 -13.26 10.23
C ARG A 267 18.18 -12.66 11.24
N PRO A 268 17.71 -11.79 12.15
CA PRO A 268 18.54 -11.31 13.25
C PRO A 268 18.91 -12.48 14.18
N HIS A 269 20.15 -12.54 14.65
CA HIS A 269 20.54 -13.51 15.69
C HIS A 269 19.66 -13.34 16.95
N PHE A 270 19.30 -14.47 17.57
CA PHE A 270 18.68 -14.46 18.90
C PHE A 270 19.68 -13.86 19.91
N PRO A 271 19.32 -12.87 20.75
CA PRO A 271 18.01 -12.37 21.18
C PRO A 271 17.45 -11.18 20.38
N ASN A 272 18.16 -10.66 19.37
CA ASN A 272 17.73 -9.50 18.60
C ASN A 272 16.38 -9.69 17.88
N SER A 273 16.01 -10.93 17.54
CA SER A 273 14.72 -11.22 16.91
C SER A 273 13.52 -10.86 17.79
N LEU A 274 13.68 -10.95 19.11
CA LEU A 274 12.65 -10.57 20.10
C LEU A 274 12.50 -9.03 20.17
N ILE A 275 13.63 -8.32 20.18
CA ILE A 275 13.66 -6.85 20.24
C ILE A 275 13.03 -6.24 18.96
N TYR A 276 13.36 -6.79 17.79
CA TYR A 276 12.77 -6.37 16.51
C TYR A 276 11.30 -6.82 16.35
N GLY A 277 10.88 -7.84 17.11
CA GLY A 277 9.48 -8.30 17.13
C GLY A 277 8.54 -7.35 17.88
N LEU A 278 8.99 -6.78 19.00
CA LEU A 278 8.13 -6.06 19.95
C LEU A 278 8.43 -4.56 20.07
N LEU A 279 9.69 -4.13 19.97
CA LEU A 279 10.11 -2.79 20.36
C LEU A 279 10.75 -1.95 19.23
N ARG A 280 11.23 -2.55 18.16
CA ARG A 280 11.96 -1.84 17.11
C ARG A 280 11.50 -2.21 15.70
N ALA A 281 11.31 -1.23 14.84
CA ALA A 281 11.01 -1.44 13.43
C ALA A 281 12.11 -2.26 12.72
N SER A 282 11.72 -3.17 11.81
CA SER A 282 12.66 -3.96 11.01
C SER A 282 13.59 -3.07 10.17
N LYS A 283 14.69 -3.64 9.68
CA LYS A 283 15.59 -2.93 8.77
C LYS A 283 14.86 -2.53 7.47
N ALA A 284 14.01 -3.41 6.94
CA ALA A 284 13.22 -3.13 5.74
C ALA A 284 12.25 -1.96 5.95
N LYS A 285 11.48 -1.97 7.04
CA LYS A 285 10.56 -0.86 7.37
C LYS A 285 11.31 0.46 7.55
N ARG A 286 12.47 0.45 8.22
CA ARG A 286 13.30 1.66 8.38
C ARG A 286 13.86 2.15 7.05
N SER A 287 14.33 1.25 6.17
CA SER A 287 14.77 1.62 4.81
C SER A 287 13.66 2.34 4.06
N TYR A 288 12.45 1.77 4.07
CA TYR A 288 11.28 2.33 3.40
C TYR A 288 10.90 3.71 3.97
N THR A 289 10.78 3.84 5.29
CA THR A 289 10.40 5.10 5.93
C THR A 289 11.44 6.20 5.70
N ASN A 290 12.74 5.86 5.81
CA ASN A 290 13.83 6.80 5.57
C ASN A 290 13.90 7.23 4.09
N ALA A 291 13.66 6.29 3.17
CA ALA A 291 13.64 6.60 1.74
C ALA A 291 12.48 7.55 1.37
N LEU A 292 11.29 7.39 1.97
CA LEU A 292 10.18 8.33 1.80
C LEU A 292 10.55 9.76 2.26
N LEU A 293 11.29 9.89 3.37
CA LEU A 293 11.73 11.19 3.88
C LEU A 293 12.79 11.84 2.99
N LEU A 294 13.71 11.04 2.44
CA LEU A 294 14.75 11.52 1.52
C LEU A 294 14.14 11.94 0.16
N GLY A 295 13.10 11.27 -0.31
CA GLY A 295 12.48 11.54 -1.61
C GLY A 295 13.45 11.26 -2.75
N GLU A 296 13.67 12.24 -3.63
CA GLU A 296 14.55 12.13 -4.81
C GLU A 296 16.03 11.88 -4.50
N LEU A 297 16.45 12.10 -3.25
CA LEU A 297 17.83 11.88 -2.80
C LEU A 297 18.19 10.39 -2.66
N THR A 298 17.26 9.48 -2.90
CA THR A 298 17.45 8.01 -2.88
C THR A 298 16.59 7.38 -3.96
N PRO A 299 16.92 6.17 -4.44
CA PRO A 299 16.03 5.44 -5.35
C PRO A 299 14.61 5.34 -4.79
N GLN A 300 13.62 5.52 -5.65
CA GLN A 300 12.20 5.54 -5.27
C GLN A 300 11.82 4.27 -4.48
N PRO A 301 11.36 4.40 -3.22
CA PRO A 301 10.89 3.26 -2.45
C PRO A 301 9.54 2.77 -2.99
N LEU A 302 9.38 1.46 -3.12
CA LEU A 302 8.14 0.83 -3.62
C LEU A 302 7.37 0.16 -2.49
N ALA A 303 8.03 -0.71 -1.72
CA ALA A 303 7.40 -1.46 -0.64
C ALA A 303 8.39 -2.00 0.38
N TYR A 304 7.86 -2.50 1.49
CA TYR A 304 8.57 -3.40 2.39
C TYR A 304 7.65 -4.53 2.85
N LYS A 305 8.22 -5.70 3.16
CA LYS A 305 7.53 -6.86 3.72
C LYS A 305 8.27 -7.37 4.96
N GLU A 306 7.54 -7.71 6.00
CA GLU A 306 8.04 -8.35 7.22
C GLU A 306 7.45 -9.75 7.34
N CYS A 307 8.29 -10.78 7.30
CA CYS A 307 7.88 -12.17 7.51
C CYS A 307 8.03 -12.52 8.98
N ARG A 308 6.94 -12.91 9.63
CA ARG A 308 6.89 -13.21 11.07
C ARG A 308 6.40 -14.64 11.30
N CYS A 309 6.96 -15.29 12.32
CA CYS A 309 6.50 -16.60 12.77
C CYS A 309 6.43 -16.57 14.30
N GLY A 310 5.26 -16.91 14.87
CA GLY A 310 5.02 -16.82 16.31
C GLY A 310 5.26 -15.42 16.89
N GLY A 311 4.98 -14.36 16.11
CA GLY A 311 5.24 -12.97 16.51
C GLY A 311 6.70 -12.49 16.33
N LEU A 312 7.63 -13.40 16.10
CA LEU A 312 9.05 -13.07 15.91
C LEU A 312 9.34 -12.73 14.44
N LEU A 313 10.15 -11.68 14.22
CA LEU A 313 10.62 -11.32 12.89
C LEU A 313 11.60 -12.38 12.38
N ARG A 314 11.31 -12.95 11.20
CA ARG A 314 12.22 -13.83 10.45
C ARG A 314 13.02 -13.01 9.45
N ASP A 315 12.46 -12.85 8.26
CA ASP A 315 13.09 -12.13 7.18
C ASP A 315 12.33 -10.83 6.95
N SER A 316 12.98 -9.86 6.34
CA SER A 316 12.32 -8.65 5.89
C SER A 316 12.91 -8.17 4.58
N TYR A 317 12.05 -7.67 3.69
CA TYR A 317 12.37 -7.29 2.33
C TYR A 317 12.05 -5.81 2.13
N TYR A 318 12.93 -5.12 1.43
CA TYR A 318 12.73 -3.73 0.99
C TYR A 318 12.91 -3.66 -0.52
N ALA A 319 11.93 -3.11 -1.20
CA ALA A 319 11.92 -2.92 -2.64
C ALA A 319 12.02 -1.44 -3.01
N CYS A 320 12.84 -1.13 -3.99
CA CYS A 320 12.96 0.21 -4.58
C CYS A 320 13.25 0.11 -6.08
N ARG A 321 13.11 1.21 -6.81
CA ARG A 321 13.55 1.29 -8.20
C ARG A 321 15.06 1.10 -8.32
N LEU A 322 15.49 0.52 -9.43
CA LEU A 322 16.90 0.52 -9.80
C LEU A 322 17.33 1.97 -10.10
N SER A 323 18.42 2.42 -9.49
CA SER A 323 18.99 3.72 -9.81
C SER A 323 19.57 3.73 -11.23
N ALA A 324 19.31 4.79 -11.96
CA ALA A 324 19.93 5.03 -13.25
C ALA A 324 21.41 5.52 -13.15
N LEU A 325 21.89 5.81 -11.92
CA LEU A 325 23.25 6.30 -11.71
C LEU A 325 24.26 5.16 -11.78
N PRO A 326 25.23 5.22 -12.72
CA PRO A 326 26.07 4.06 -13.07
C PRO A 326 27.27 3.86 -12.12
N LEU A 327 27.66 4.92 -11.37
CA LEU A 327 28.88 4.92 -10.61
C LEU A 327 28.64 5.04 -9.11
N THR A 328 29.59 4.53 -8.32
CA THR A 328 29.66 4.87 -6.88
C THR A 328 30.82 5.84 -6.65
N TRP A 329 30.68 6.72 -5.64
CA TRP A 329 31.79 7.56 -5.23
C TRP A 329 33.06 6.75 -4.89
N ARG A 330 32.92 5.52 -4.41
CA ARG A 330 34.06 4.64 -4.14
C ARG A 330 34.90 4.33 -5.39
N ILE A 331 34.26 4.18 -6.54
CA ILE A 331 34.98 3.95 -7.83
C ILE A 331 35.74 5.22 -8.20
N VAL A 332 35.07 6.38 -8.15
CA VAL A 332 35.65 7.69 -8.45
C VAL A 332 36.81 8.00 -7.49
N ALA A 333 36.63 7.77 -6.20
CA ALA A 333 37.65 8.06 -5.19
C ALA A 333 38.94 7.25 -5.37
N ARG A 334 38.86 6.01 -5.88
CA ARG A 334 40.02 5.13 -6.11
C ARG A 334 40.85 5.49 -7.33
N ASP A 335 40.29 6.24 -8.25
CA ASP A 335 41.01 6.70 -9.45
C ASP A 335 41.37 8.20 -9.33
N PRO A 336 42.64 8.54 -9.04
CA PRO A 336 43.08 9.92 -8.95
C PRO A 336 42.92 10.72 -10.24
N GLN A 337 42.89 10.05 -11.39
CA GLN A 337 42.75 10.66 -12.73
C GLN A 337 41.30 10.65 -13.24
N PHE A 338 40.32 10.28 -12.40
CA PHE A 338 38.94 10.20 -12.83
C PHE A 338 38.41 11.54 -13.35
N LYS A 339 37.88 11.51 -14.57
CA LYS A 339 37.35 12.72 -15.23
C LYS A 339 36.24 13.34 -14.39
N HIS A 340 36.25 14.68 -14.26
CA HIS A 340 35.25 15.45 -13.49
C HIS A 340 35.21 15.15 -11.98
N ARG A 341 36.22 14.52 -11.42
CA ARG A 341 36.29 14.13 -10.02
C ARG A 341 35.88 15.23 -9.03
N GLU A 342 36.46 16.44 -9.16
CA GLU A 342 36.09 17.58 -8.30
C GLU A 342 34.66 18.04 -8.49
N GLN A 343 34.16 17.98 -9.72
CA GLN A 343 32.76 18.32 -10.01
C GLN A 343 31.81 17.34 -9.34
N ILE A 344 32.13 16.06 -9.33
CA ILE A 344 31.38 15.01 -8.61
C ILE A 344 31.44 15.28 -7.10
N ALA A 345 32.63 15.65 -6.54
CA ALA A 345 32.75 15.99 -5.13
C ALA A 345 31.89 17.22 -4.76
N ARG A 346 31.82 18.25 -5.62
CA ARG A 346 30.86 19.37 -5.48
C ARG A 346 29.40 18.90 -5.49
N GLY A 347 29.06 17.98 -6.38
CA GLY A 347 27.72 17.34 -6.41
C GLY A 347 27.37 16.67 -5.09
N ILE A 348 28.31 15.91 -4.52
CA ILE A 348 28.13 15.27 -3.20
C ILE A 348 27.96 16.32 -2.09
N GLY A 349 28.70 17.45 -2.15
CA GLY A 349 28.54 18.56 -1.20
C GLY A 349 27.12 19.15 -1.22
N ARG A 350 26.59 19.45 -2.41
CA ARG A 350 25.20 19.93 -2.59
C ARG A 350 24.18 18.88 -2.12
N PHE A 351 24.39 17.63 -2.47
CA PHE A 351 23.55 16.52 -2.02
C PHE A 351 23.50 16.40 -0.49
N MET A 352 24.67 16.47 0.15
CA MET A 352 24.79 16.41 1.61
C MET A 352 24.08 17.59 2.28
N ALA A 353 24.14 18.80 1.69
CA ALA A 353 23.42 19.97 2.15
C ALA A 353 21.90 19.74 2.15
N LYS A 354 21.34 19.35 1.01
CA LYS A 354 19.89 19.04 0.84
C LYS A 354 19.41 17.96 1.81
N MET A 355 20.22 16.92 2.03
CA MET A 355 19.90 15.86 2.98
C MET A 355 19.86 16.38 4.43
N HIS A 356 20.82 17.23 4.80
CA HIS A 356 20.88 17.83 6.13
C HIS A 356 19.78 18.87 6.38
N GLU A 357 19.33 19.58 5.36
CA GLU A 357 18.15 20.46 5.45
C GLU A 357 16.87 19.70 5.78
N LYS A 358 16.72 18.48 5.25
CA LYS A 358 15.65 17.57 5.64
C LYS A 358 15.83 16.97 7.05
N GLY A 359 16.87 17.34 7.79
CA GLY A 359 17.20 16.78 9.10
C GLY A 359 17.68 15.32 9.06
N CYS A 360 17.99 14.79 7.88
CA CYS A 360 18.39 13.40 7.67
C CYS A 360 19.92 13.25 7.83
N PHE A 361 20.35 12.36 8.73
CA PHE A 361 21.77 12.11 9.01
C PHE A 361 22.05 10.59 8.96
N PRO A 362 22.49 10.05 7.81
CA PRO A 362 22.86 8.64 7.68
C PRO A 362 24.10 8.31 8.53
N LEU A 363 24.04 7.16 9.22
CA LEU A 363 25.16 6.67 10.04
C LEU A 363 26.19 5.88 9.21
N ASP A 364 25.88 5.57 7.98
CA ASP A 364 26.76 4.87 7.04
C ASP A 364 26.86 5.70 5.73
N PHE A 365 27.46 6.87 5.84
CA PHE A 365 27.70 7.75 4.71
C PHE A 365 29.08 7.43 4.10
N SER A 366 29.15 6.28 3.42
CA SER A 366 30.37 5.76 2.82
C SER A 366 30.33 5.84 1.30
N GLY A 367 31.50 5.92 0.67
CA GLY A 367 31.61 6.08 -0.79
C GLY A 367 30.94 4.96 -1.60
N GLY A 368 30.75 3.77 -1.03
CA GLY A 368 30.02 2.68 -1.68
C GLY A 368 28.51 2.82 -1.68
N ASN A 369 27.99 3.67 -0.81
CA ASN A 369 26.56 3.94 -0.67
C ASN A 369 26.10 5.21 -1.40
N ILE A 370 27.01 5.95 -2.01
CA ILE A 370 26.74 7.17 -2.76
C ILE A 370 26.84 6.85 -4.25
N LEU A 371 25.71 6.90 -4.93
CA LEU A 371 25.61 6.74 -6.38
C LEU A 371 25.72 8.11 -7.05
N VAL A 372 26.44 8.18 -8.18
CA VAL A 372 26.70 9.41 -8.90
C VAL A 372 26.62 9.17 -10.41
N ASN A 373 26.29 10.19 -11.17
CA ASN A 373 26.53 10.21 -12.60
C ASN A 373 27.93 10.76 -12.93
N GLU A 374 28.34 10.71 -14.18
CA GLU A 374 29.70 11.03 -14.63
C GLU A 374 30.10 12.51 -14.42
N ASP A 375 29.13 13.41 -14.37
CA ASP A 375 29.36 14.85 -14.21
C ASP A 375 29.01 15.41 -12.82
N GLY A 376 28.53 14.58 -11.89
CA GLY A 376 28.18 14.97 -10.53
C GLY A 376 26.92 15.84 -10.42
N SER A 377 26.11 15.94 -11.47
CA SER A 377 24.84 16.69 -11.43
C SER A 377 23.76 15.94 -10.64
N GLN A 378 23.84 14.61 -10.59
CA GLN A 378 22.91 13.75 -9.88
C GLN A 378 23.65 12.86 -8.87
N VAL A 379 23.10 12.82 -7.65
CA VAL A 379 23.64 12.01 -6.55
C VAL A 379 22.49 11.37 -5.80
N GLN A 380 22.61 10.09 -5.48
CA GLN A 380 21.65 9.34 -4.66
C GLN A 380 22.36 8.56 -3.56
N LEU A 381 21.68 8.40 -2.42
CA LEU A 381 22.14 7.56 -1.33
C LEU A 381 21.40 6.24 -1.31
N VAL A 382 22.10 5.12 -1.22
CA VAL A 382 21.54 3.79 -0.99
C VAL A 382 21.88 3.30 0.42
N ASP A 383 21.22 2.20 0.85
CA ASP A 383 21.37 1.61 2.19
C ASP A 383 21.00 2.55 3.36
N VAL A 384 19.83 3.15 3.26
CA VAL A 384 19.32 4.17 4.19
C VAL A 384 18.69 3.60 5.48
N ASN A 385 18.91 2.34 5.84
CA ASN A 385 18.29 1.69 7.02
C ASN A 385 18.81 2.23 8.37
N ARG A 386 19.97 2.89 8.41
CA ARG A 386 20.61 3.45 9.60
C ARG A 386 20.71 4.98 9.45
N MET A 387 19.69 5.67 9.96
CA MET A 387 19.60 7.13 9.88
C MET A 387 19.18 7.70 11.23
N ARG A 388 19.72 8.86 11.58
CA ARG A 388 19.23 9.72 12.65
C ARG A 388 18.47 10.90 12.05
N HIS A 389 17.47 11.36 12.78
CA HIS A 389 16.68 12.51 12.38
C HIS A 389 16.86 13.61 13.42
N TYR A 390 17.11 14.83 12.96
CA TYR A 390 17.32 15.99 13.79
C TYR A 390 16.40 17.12 13.35
N ALA A 391 15.96 17.94 14.29
CA ALA A 391 15.22 19.16 13.95
C ALA A 391 16.09 20.16 13.16
N ALA A 392 17.41 20.18 13.45
CA ALA A 392 18.42 20.94 12.72
C ALA A 392 19.76 20.23 12.84
N ILE A 393 20.56 20.27 11.78
CA ILE A 393 21.93 19.75 11.75
C ILE A 393 22.88 20.95 11.69
N SER A 394 23.73 21.12 12.71
CA SER A 394 24.73 22.19 12.75
C SER A 394 25.81 21.97 11.70
N TRP A 395 26.49 23.05 11.29
CA TRP A 395 27.59 22.94 10.33
C TRP A 395 28.71 22.02 10.83
N GLN A 396 29.05 22.07 12.14
CA GLN A 396 30.06 21.21 12.73
C GLN A 396 29.67 19.73 12.66
N GLN A 397 28.41 19.41 12.95
CA GLN A 397 27.90 18.04 12.86
C GLN A 397 27.89 17.55 11.41
N GLY A 398 27.45 18.40 10.47
CA GLY A 398 27.43 18.07 9.05
C GLY A 398 28.85 17.85 8.50
N CYS A 399 29.79 18.70 8.80
CA CYS A 399 31.16 18.55 8.32
C CYS A 399 31.86 17.28 8.81
N ARG A 400 31.53 16.75 9.98
CA ARG A 400 32.09 15.47 10.49
C ARG A 400 31.66 14.24 9.72
N GLN A 401 30.64 14.33 8.88
CA GLN A 401 30.09 13.17 8.16
C GLN A 401 31.01 12.66 7.04
N VAL A 402 31.97 13.43 6.60
CA VAL A 402 32.86 13.10 5.47
C VAL A 402 33.89 12.00 5.75
N GLN A 403 34.05 11.56 7.00
CA GLN A 403 35.14 10.69 7.44
C GLN A 403 35.27 9.36 6.67
N HIS A 404 34.18 8.84 6.07
CA HIS A 404 34.19 7.56 5.34
C HIS A 404 34.13 7.74 3.81
N LEU A 405 34.37 8.95 3.30
CA LEU A 405 34.33 9.24 1.87
C LEU A 405 35.68 9.02 1.14
N HIS A 406 36.80 8.91 1.87
CA HIS A 406 38.14 8.81 1.28
C HIS A 406 38.42 9.91 0.28
N LEU A 407 38.41 11.17 0.77
CA LEU A 407 38.62 12.38 -0.03
C LEU A 407 40.12 12.72 -0.08
N ASN A 408 40.63 13.10 -1.25
CA ASN A 408 41.87 13.85 -1.32
C ASN A 408 41.63 15.33 -0.91
N GLU A 409 42.66 16.16 -0.95
CA GLU A 409 42.55 17.55 -0.50
C GLU A 409 41.68 18.41 -1.42
N SER A 410 41.82 18.24 -2.73
CA SER A 410 41.04 18.95 -3.75
C SER A 410 39.56 18.55 -3.69
N ASP A 411 39.25 17.25 -3.58
CA ASP A 411 37.86 16.74 -3.39
C ASP A 411 37.22 17.34 -2.14
N CYS A 412 37.99 17.36 -1.03
CA CYS A 412 37.52 17.88 0.25
C CYS A 412 37.18 19.36 0.17
N ARG A 413 38.03 20.14 -0.50
CA ARG A 413 37.81 21.58 -0.73
C ARG A 413 36.57 21.79 -1.60
N ALA A 414 36.46 21.09 -2.75
CA ALA A 414 35.34 21.20 -3.67
C ALA A 414 33.99 20.83 -3.00
N LEU A 415 33.98 19.77 -2.20
CA LEU A 415 32.81 19.36 -1.44
C LEU A 415 32.43 20.38 -0.38
N ALA A 416 33.39 20.88 0.39
CA ALA A 416 33.16 21.84 1.48
C ALA A 416 32.63 23.19 0.96
N GLU A 417 33.18 23.70 -0.13
CA GLU A 417 32.69 24.91 -0.79
C GLU A 417 31.24 24.77 -1.23
N ALA A 418 30.90 23.67 -1.89
CA ALA A 418 29.53 23.40 -2.36
C ALA A 418 28.56 23.22 -1.20
N TYR A 419 28.96 22.48 -0.15
CA TYR A 419 28.14 22.29 1.05
C TYR A 419 27.87 23.62 1.78
N ALA A 420 28.90 24.44 1.95
CA ALA A 420 28.81 25.72 2.61
C ALA A 420 27.95 26.73 1.83
N ALA A 421 28.10 26.78 0.50
CA ALA A 421 27.27 27.62 -0.36
C ALA A 421 25.78 27.32 -0.26
N GLU A 422 25.39 26.06 -0.30
CA GLU A 422 23.98 25.62 -0.17
C GLU A 422 23.40 25.93 1.23
N ARG A 423 24.21 25.85 2.28
CA ARG A 423 23.76 25.99 3.66
C ARG A 423 24.00 27.42 4.26
N GLY A 424 24.59 28.33 3.49
CA GLY A 424 24.92 29.68 3.98
C GLY A 424 26.00 29.69 5.07
N PHE A 425 26.96 28.73 5.03
CA PHE A 425 28.05 28.64 6.00
C PHE A 425 29.35 29.20 5.45
N ASP A 426 30.33 29.46 6.34
CA ASP A 426 31.68 29.84 5.92
C ASP A 426 32.41 28.66 5.29
N ALA A 427 32.80 28.80 4.03
CA ALA A 427 33.40 27.73 3.23
C ALA A 427 34.79 27.31 3.79
N GLU A 428 35.61 28.24 4.25
CA GLU A 428 36.93 27.92 4.78
C GLU A 428 36.81 27.20 6.14
N ALA A 429 35.87 27.61 6.99
CA ALA A 429 35.61 26.91 8.25
C ALA A 429 35.11 25.47 8.02
N CYS A 430 34.20 25.29 7.04
CA CYS A 430 33.74 23.98 6.64
C CYS A 430 34.90 23.12 6.11
N TYR A 431 35.70 23.63 5.22
CA TYR A 431 36.87 22.94 4.66
C TYR A 431 37.85 22.50 5.75
N ARG A 432 38.27 23.42 6.65
CA ARG A 432 39.20 23.08 7.75
C ARG A 432 38.68 21.97 8.62
N LEU A 433 37.40 21.98 8.93
CA LEU A 433 36.79 20.96 9.76
C LEU A 433 36.64 19.60 9.02
N MET A 434 36.20 19.63 7.78
CA MET A 434 36.10 18.41 6.93
C MET A 434 37.48 17.80 6.69
N ASN A 435 38.50 18.62 6.39
CA ASN A 435 39.87 18.18 6.16
C ASN A 435 40.50 17.52 7.40
N ARG A 436 40.16 18.00 8.61
CA ARG A 436 40.57 17.38 9.88
C ARG A 436 39.94 16.00 10.10
N HIS A 437 38.72 15.80 9.64
CA HIS A 437 37.95 14.56 9.86
C HIS A 437 37.99 13.57 8.69
N ARG A 438 38.50 13.97 7.51
CA ARG A 438 38.64 13.05 6.39
C ARG A 438 39.68 11.96 6.69
N ILE A 439 39.37 10.77 6.24
CA ILE A 439 40.36 9.72 6.09
C ILE A 439 40.93 9.86 4.67
N GLY A 440 42.22 10.06 4.57
CA GLY A 440 42.92 10.11 3.27
C GLY A 440 42.83 8.75 2.56
N ILE A 441 43.11 8.80 1.24
CA ILE A 441 43.24 7.62 0.40
C ILE A 441 44.53 6.90 0.73
#